data_2b94ce90198e4032645deca9d604a3c1
#
_entry.id   2b94ce90198e4032645deca9d604a3c1
#
_cell.length_a   1.000
_cell.length_b   1.000
_cell.length_c   1.000
_cell.angle_alpha   90.00
_cell.angle_beta   90.00
_cell.angle_gamma   90.00
#
_symmetry.space_group_name_H-M   'P 1'
#
loop_
_entity.id
_entity.type
_entity.pdbx_description
1 polymer ?
#
loop_
_entity_poly.entity_id
_entity_poly.type
_entity_poly.pdbx_seq_one_letter_code
_entity_poly.pdbx_strand_id
1 'polypeptide(L)'
;MELRLPKYHQGQLALQEITRRSKVTVGIIGRRWGKSFFGVNELVDDALDSCAGPGARGRGDYGWIAPSYKLADIGWREFDKWFKDIEQDRNEAKRYSELVCGCRLWFLSAHKPETIRGHGFRRVVIDEGAWILTKTYEEAILPTLADVDGPLLAITTPAGRKGWVWTEFCRAVKGEAGYGFLQRPSTDNPNPNIQAYVDRRRSKMHPTAFAQEFLAEFTEDASALFRNIDHAVGGFLEAPQPQMAYLSGADLGKSDSWTVQYTGRLSGGAPFQVVHEDRFQLIDWPDQVRRAHATCTRYNGAPLVVDATGVGDAVLSMMRDEGMAVRGVKILPAGQPTGMAGRVRRRDLLDNLALKITEGAIRVPMALMGPETQLRVELESFAIDIDDEGRTKYRSRSGNTDCVFGLALLAHGLPKGTGMSVSVGTMTREEIEDAGGENTLEEEF
;
A
#
# COMPACT_ATOMS: atom_id res chain seq x y z
N MET A 1 37.38 -12.91 28.70
CA MET A 1 36.09 -12.27 28.95
C MET A 1 35.02 -13.26 28.49
N GLU A 2 34.13 -13.69 29.36
CA GLU A 2 33.11 -14.68 29.03
C GLU A 2 31.75 -13.94 28.86
N LEU A 3 31.25 -13.89 27.64
CA LEU A 3 29.90 -13.35 27.34
C LEU A 3 28.85 -14.39 27.73
N ARG A 4 27.96 -14.03 28.66
CA ARG A 4 26.84 -14.88 29.07
C ARG A 4 25.58 -14.40 28.40
N LEU A 5 25.20 -14.99 27.27
CA LEU A 5 23.98 -14.71 26.54
C LEU A 5 22.84 -15.65 26.95
N PRO A 6 21.60 -15.21 26.91
CA PRO A 6 20.46 -16.11 27.01
C PRO A 6 20.53 -17.16 25.91
N LYS A 7 20.18 -18.40 26.26
CA LYS A 7 20.08 -19.48 25.27
C LYS A 7 18.90 -19.19 24.31
N TYR A 8 19.13 -19.41 23.05
CA TYR A 8 18.08 -19.40 22.05
C TYR A 8 17.03 -20.48 22.36
N HIS A 9 15.77 -20.14 22.23
CA HIS A 9 14.69 -21.13 22.20
C HIS A 9 14.63 -21.82 20.81
N GLN A 10 13.90 -22.92 20.70
CA GLN A 10 13.86 -23.74 19.49
C GLN A 10 13.53 -22.96 18.21
N GLY A 11 12.58 -22.03 18.29
CA GLY A 11 12.23 -21.17 17.13
C GLY A 11 13.40 -20.29 16.68
N GLN A 12 14.18 -19.72 17.62
CA GLN A 12 15.36 -18.90 17.30
C GLN A 12 16.49 -19.77 16.70
N LEU A 13 16.69 -20.97 17.20
CA LEU A 13 17.66 -21.92 16.61
C LEU A 13 17.27 -22.30 15.17
N ALA A 14 15.98 -22.53 14.91
CA ALA A 14 15.50 -22.80 13.57
C ALA A 14 15.69 -21.61 12.62
N LEU A 15 15.43 -20.37 13.09
CA LEU A 15 15.69 -19.17 12.30
C LEU A 15 17.18 -18.98 12.02
N GLN A 16 18.05 -19.24 12.99
CA GLN A 16 19.50 -19.17 12.82
C GLN A 16 20.00 -20.15 11.74
N GLU A 17 19.52 -21.38 11.75
CA GLU A 17 19.86 -22.37 10.73
C GLU A 17 19.48 -21.90 9.32
N ILE A 18 18.29 -21.32 9.16
CA ILE A 18 17.82 -20.76 7.89
C ILE A 18 18.69 -19.58 7.47
N THR A 19 18.96 -18.65 8.39
CA THR A 19 19.74 -17.44 8.14
C THR A 19 21.17 -17.75 7.69
N ARG A 20 21.77 -18.80 8.20
CA ARG A 20 23.11 -19.24 7.80
C ARG A 20 23.19 -19.83 6.39
N ARG A 21 22.06 -20.33 5.86
CA ARG A 21 21.99 -20.99 4.54
C ARG A 21 21.45 -20.10 3.44
N SER A 22 20.88 -18.95 3.80
CA SER A 22 20.16 -18.07 2.88
C SER A 22 20.85 -16.72 2.73
N LYS A 23 20.72 -16.13 1.54
CA LYS A 23 21.13 -14.73 1.28
C LYS A 23 20.08 -13.75 1.78
N VAL A 24 18.81 -14.06 1.55
CA VAL A 24 17.68 -13.29 2.05
C VAL A 24 16.83 -14.20 2.93
N THR A 25 16.67 -13.83 4.19
CA THR A 25 15.81 -14.55 5.15
C THR A 25 14.68 -13.64 5.60
N VAL A 26 13.45 -14.14 5.55
CA VAL A 26 12.26 -13.44 6.01
C VAL A 26 11.67 -14.15 7.23
N GLY A 27 11.78 -13.52 8.39
CA GLY A 27 11.18 -13.98 9.64
C GLY A 27 9.84 -13.27 9.87
N ILE A 28 8.73 -13.96 9.60
CA ILE A 28 7.36 -13.49 9.90
C ILE A 28 6.98 -14.00 11.28
N ILE A 29 7.01 -13.12 12.26
CA ILE A 29 7.11 -13.54 13.66
C ILE A 29 6.22 -12.70 14.55
N GLY A 30 5.42 -13.35 15.41
CA GLY A 30 4.53 -12.70 16.34
C GLY A 30 5.24 -11.81 17.37
N ARG A 31 4.50 -10.87 17.97
CA ARG A 31 5.03 -9.96 19.00
C ARG A 31 5.54 -10.70 20.23
N ARG A 32 6.60 -10.18 20.87
CA ARG A 32 7.18 -10.76 22.08
C ARG A 32 7.86 -12.13 21.90
N TRP A 33 8.07 -12.57 20.68
CA TRP A 33 8.80 -13.81 20.39
C TRP A 33 10.32 -13.71 20.68
N GLY A 34 10.89 -12.51 20.68
CA GLY A 34 12.32 -12.27 20.89
C GLY A 34 13.08 -11.90 19.61
N LYS A 35 12.38 -11.32 18.62
CA LYS A 35 12.94 -10.90 17.33
C LYS A 35 14.17 -9.99 17.45
N SER A 36 14.02 -8.88 18.18
CA SER A 36 15.08 -7.85 18.26
C SER A 36 16.34 -8.37 18.95
N PHE A 37 16.20 -9.16 20.02
CA PHE A 37 17.31 -9.85 20.64
C PHE A 37 18.03 -10.77 19.65
N PHE A 38 17.27 -11.62 18.93
CA PHE A 38 17.81 -12.53 17.94
C PHE A 38 18.57 -11.78 16.83
N GLY A 39 17.98 -10.74 16.26
CA GLY A 39 18.57 -10.00 15.14
C GLY A 39 19.86 -9.25 15.53
N VAL A 40 19.90 -8.65 16.73
CA VAL A 40 21.15 -8.01 17.24
C VAL A 40 22.23 -9.05 17.49
N ASN A 41 21.86 -10.20 18.05
CA ASN A 41 22.80 -11.29 18.30
C ASN A 41 23.41 -11.83 16.99
N GLU A 42 22.61 -12.02 15.95
CA GLU A 42 23.08 -12.43 14.62
C GLU A 42 24.07 -11.43 13.99
N LEU A 43 23.88 -10.10 14.21
CA LEU A 43 24.84 -9.10 13.75
C LEU A 43 26.16 -9.18 14.53
N VAL A 44 26.09 -9.35 15.85
CA VAL A 44 27.27 -9.44 16.71
C VAL A 44 28.03 -10.72 16.44
N ASP A 45 27.35 -11.87 16.34
CA ASP A 45 27.97 -13.16 16.04
C ASP A 45 28.73 -13.09 14.71
N ASP A 46 28.06 -12.62 13.62
CA ASP A 46 28.75 -12.52 12.32
C ASP A 46 29.89 -11.50 12.33
N ALA A 47 29.80 -10.42 13.12
CA ALA A 47 30.87 -9.45 13.27
C ALA A 47 32.11 -10.06 13.99
N LEU A 48 31.89 -10.81 15.05
CA LEU A 48 32.97 -11.48 15.80
C LEU A 48 33.60 -12.60 14.97
N ASP A 49 32.78 -13.44 14.33
CA ASP A 49 33.22 -14.53 13.46
C ASP A 49 34.05 -14.01 12.28
N SER A 50 33.69 -12.85 11.74
CA SER A 50 34.43 -12.24 10.63
C SER A 50 35.82 -11.74 11.00
N CYS A 51 36.12 -11.57 12.29
CA CYS A 51 37.38 -11.09 12.79
C CYS A 51 38.28 -12.20 13.40
N ALA A 52 37.73 -13.34 13.81
CA ALA A 52 38.39 -14.28 14.72
C ALA A 52 38.31 -15.75 14.28
N GLY A 53 38.37 -16.09 13.01
CA GLY A 53 38.28 -17.50 12.62
C GLY A 53 39.07 -17.87 11.37
N PRO A 54 39.18 -19.19 11.05
CA PRO A 54 39.66 -19.62 9.74
C PRO A 54 38.72 -19.08 8.66
N GLY A 55 39.20 -18.14 7.86
CA GLY A 55 38.38 -17.41 6.88
C GLY A 55 37.94 -16.02 7.35
N ALA A 56 38.60 -15.47 8.35
CA ALA A 56 38.37 -14.10 8.82
C ALA A 56 38.38 -13.09 7.67
N ARG A 57 37.27 -12.39 7.48
CA ARG A 57 37.07 -11.39 6.42
C ARG A 57 37.57 -9.99 6.82
N GLY A 58 38.11 -9.87 8.05
CA GLY A 58 38.57 -8.62 8.64
C GLY A 58 37.43 -7.73 9.14
N ARG A 59 37.76 -6.46 9.45
CA ARG A 59 36.80 -5.47 9.95
C ARG A 59 35.74 -5.11 8.90
N GLY A 60 34.54 -4.80 9.33
CA GLY A 60 33.45 -4.40 8.45
C GLY A 60 32.30 -3.75 9.19
N ASP A 61 31.37 -3.20 8.41
CA ASP A 61 30.17 -2.53 8.89
C ASP A 61 28.98 -3.49 8.81
N TYR A 62 28.09 -3.39 9.79
CA TYR A 62 26.89 -4.21 9.97
C TYR A 62 25.70 -3.28 10.21
N GLY A 63 24.58 -3.51 9.51
CA GLY A 63 23.42 -2.61 9.55
C GLY A 63 22.26 -3.20 10.36
N TRP A 64 21.84 -2.49 11.40
CA TRP A 64 20.51 -2.63 12.00
C TRP A 64 19.63 -1.52 11.47
N ILE A 65 18.58 -1.86 10.68
CA ILE A 65 17.72 -0.88 10.04
C ILE A 65 16.28 -1.09 10.52
N ALA A 66 15.62 0.00 10.93
CA ALA A 66 14.22 -0.01 11.35
C ALA A 66 13.44 1.13 10.68
N PRO A 67 12.09 1.11 10.66
CA PRO A 67 11.29 2.14 10.01
C PRO A 67 11.57 3.56 10.51
N SER A 68 11.85 3.72 11.81
CA SER A 68 12.15 5.02 12.44
C SER A 68 13.30 4.92 13.43
N TYR A 69 13.91 6.05 13.79
CA TYR A 69 14.96 6.06 14.82
C TYR A 69 14.46 5.53 16.17
N LYS A 70 13.22 5.83 16.55
CA LYS A 70 12.63 5.30 17.79
C LYS A 70 12.57 3.76 17.80
N LEU A 71 12.37 3.14 16.64
CA LEU A 71 12.40 1.69 16.50
C LEU A 71 13.83 1.16 16.38
N ALA A 72 14.74 1.87 15.70
CA ALA A 72 16.16 1.53 15.65
C ALA A 72 16.81 1.51 17.05
N ASP A 73 16.37 2.39 17.95
CA ASP A 73 16.82 2.43 19.35
C ASP A 73 16.44 1.16 20.15
N ILE A 74 15.49 0.37 19.68
CA ILE A 74 15.19 -0.93 20.30
C ILE A 74 16.38 -1.87 20.11
N GLY A 75 16.93 -1.95 18.90
CA GLY A 75 18.13 -2.73 18.62
C GLY A 75 19.33 -2.22 19.41
N TRP A 76 19.51 -0.90 19.49
CA TRP A 76 20.62 -0.33 20.27
C TRP A 76 20.52 -0.66 21.75
N ARG A 77 19.32 -0.58 22.34
CA ARG A 77 19.11 -0.99 23.74
C ARG A 77 19.30 -2.48 23.98
N GLU A 78 18.92 -3.34 23.01
CA GLU A 78 19.23 -4.77 23.10
C GLU A 78 20.75 -5.01 23.03
N PHE A 79 21.47 -4.26 22.17
CA PHE A 79 22.93 -4.28 22.15
C PHE A 79 23.52 -3.86 23.50
N ASP A 80 23.11 -2.73 24.05
CA ASP A 80 23.58 -2.24 25.36
C ASP A 80 23.37 -3.25 26.49
N LYS A 81 22.24 -3.93 26.45
CA LYS A 81 21.88 -4.89 27.48
C LYS A 81 22.78 -6.14 27.51
N TRP A 82 23.23 -6.61 26.34
CA TRP A 82 23.89 -7.90 26.23
C TRP A 82 25.36 -7.83 25.78
N PHE A 83 25.72 -6.76 25.05
CA PHE A 83 27.01 -6.66 24.35
C PHE A 83 27.83 -5.42 24.73
N LYS A 84 27.35 -4.63 25.68
CA LYS A 84 28.08 -3.42 26.13
C LYS A 84 29.56 -3.69 26.52
N ASP A 85 29.83 -4.84 27.09
CA ASP A 85 31.18 -5.21 27.56
C ASP A 85 32.15 -5.45 26.41
N ILE A 86 31.70 -5.67 25.19
CA ILE A 86 32.55 -5.82 23.99
C ILE A 86 32.55 -4.58 23.11
N GLU A 87 31.94 -3.50 23.53
CA GLU A 87 31.99 -2.20 22.85
C GLU A 87 33.34 -1.53 23.17
N GLN A 88 34.08 -1.14 22.13
CA GLN A 88 35.33 -0.40 22.23
C GLN A 88 35.12 1.11 22.11
N ASP A 89 34.22 1.54 21.19
CA ASP A 89 33.90 2.93 20.93
C ASP A 89 32.44 3.08 20.51
N ARG A 90 31.91 4.29 20.69
CA ARG A 90 30.53 4.64 20.35
C ARG A 90 30.44 6.04 19.75
N ASN A 91 29.68 6.16 18.69
CA ASN A 91 29.33 7.46 18.12
C ASN A 91 27.82 7.62 18.03
N GLU A 92 27.24 8.30 19.01
CA GLU A 92 25.78 8.51 19.07
C GLU A 92 25.27 9.40 17.95
N ALA A 93 26.04 10.41 17.52
CA ALA A 93 25.67 11.31 16.45
C ALA A 93 25.60 10.59 15.09
N LYS A 94 26.56 9.70 14.82
CA LYS A 94 26.58 8.86 13.61
C LYS A 94 25.82 7.56 13.77
N ARG A 95 25.41 7.22 15.00
CA ARG A 95 24.60 6.06 15.34
C ARG A 95 25.27 4.70 15.08
N TYR A 96 26.51 4.54 15.55
CA TYR A 96 27.18 3.25 15.54
C TYR A 96 27.87 2.93 16.88
N SER A 97 28.03 1.64 17.15
CA SER A 97 28.90 1.07 18.19
C SER A 97 30.00 0.28 17.51
N GLU A 98 31.28 0.52 17.91
CA GLU A 98 32.44 -0.22 17.44
C GLU A 98 32.77 -1.29 18.45
N LEU A 99 32.92 -2.53 18.00
CA LEU A 99 33.27 -3.68 18.82
C LEU A 99 34.78 -3.75 19.02
N VAL A 100 35.22 -4.46 20.06
CA VAL A 100 36.65 -4.73 20.34
C VAL A 100 37.41 -5.35 19.16
N CYS A 101 36.72 -5.99 18.24
CA CYS A 101 37.30 -6.51 16.99
C CYS A 101 37.41 -5.44 15.88
N GLY A 102 36.94 -4.23 16.11
CA GLY A 102 36.93 -3.10 15.15
C GLY A 102 35.85 -3.15 14.10
N CYS A 103 34.86 -4.05 14.19
CA CYS A 103 33.64 -4.02 13.42
C CYS A 103 32.67 -3.00 13.99
N ARG A 104 31.84 -2.38 13.12
CA ARG A 104 30.86 -1.38 13.53
C ARG A 104 29.45 -1.86 13.29
N LEU A 105 28.60 -1.70 14.29
CA LEU A 105 27.16 -1.92 14.19
C LEU A 105 26.45 -0.57 14.09
N TRP A 106 25.79 -0.34 12.96
CA TRP A 106 25.06 0.89 12.66
C TRP A 106 23.58 0.71 12.95
N PHE A 107 22.95 1.68 13.65
CA PHE A 107 21.53 1.66 14.02
C PHE A 107 20.78 2.77 13.28
N LEU A 108 20.24 2.46 12.10
CA LEU A 108 19.75 3.42 11.12
C LEU A 108 18.23 3.38 10.96
N SER A 109 17.70 4.47 10.42
CA SER A 109 16.27 4.62 10.14
C SER A 109 15.98 4.63 8.65
N ALA A 110 15.06 3.79 8.20
CA ALA A 110 14.57 3.76 6.83
C ALA A 110 13.76 5.02 6.45
N HIS A 111 13.32 5.81 7.45
CA HIS A 111 12.70 7.12 7.20
C HIS A 111 13.68 8.16 6.64
N LYS A 112 14.99 7.93 6.79
CA LYS A 112 16.06 8.75 6.19
C LYS A 112 16.95 7.89 5.30
N PRO A 113 16.50 7.51 4.09
CA PRO A 113 17.23 6.63 3.20
C PRO A 113 18.62 7.15 2.82
N GLU A 114 18.81 8.46 2.82
CA GLU A 114 20.08 9.12 2.56
C GLU A 114 21.18 8.75 3.59
N THR A 115 20.80 8.40 4.82
CA THR A 115 21.76 7.96 5.85
C THR A 115 22.19 6.51 5.69
N ILE A 116 21.44 5.73 4.90
CA ILE A 116 21.73 4.33 4.61
C ILE A 116 22.61 4.21 3.36
N ARG A 117 22.34 5.07 2.37
CA ARG A 117 23.12 5.10 1.12
C ARG A 117 24.60 5.40 1.39
N GLY A 118 25.46 4.72 0.64
CA GLY A 118 26.93 4.88 0.78
C GLY A 118 27.59 3.99 1.80
N HIS A 119 26.84 3.20 2.58
CA HIS A 119 27.39 2.12 3.37
C HIS A 119 27.63 0.86 2.52
N GLY A 120 28.67 0.09 2.89
CA GLY A 120 28.91 -1.27 2.39
C GLY A 120 28.79 -2.25 3.56
N PHE A 121 27.60 -2.80 3.78
CA PHE A 121 27.37 -3.69 4.92
C PHE A 121 27.70 -5.14 4.60
N ARG A 122 28.36 -5.81 5.54
CA ARG A 122 28.60 -7.26 5.48
C ARG A 122 27.35 -8.08 5.76
N ARG A 123 26.45 -7.54 6.59
CA ARG A 123 25.13 -8.09 6.89
C ARG A 123 24.18 -6.95 7.24
N VAL A 124 22.93 -7.10 6.86
CA VAL A 124 21.84 -6.21 7.30
C VAL A 124 20.77 -7.02 8.02
N VAL A 125 20.34 -6.51 9.17
CA VAL A 125 19.11 -6.94 9.82
C VAL A 125 18.10 -5.79 9.73
N ILE A 126 16.92 -6.08 9.21
CA ILE A 126 15.79 -5.16 9.15
C ILE A 126 14.76 -5.56 10.21
N ASP A 127 14.57 -4.71 11.21
CA ASP A 127 13.50 -4.89 12.21
C ASP A 127 12.24 -4.16 11.80
N GLU A 128 11.08 -4.81 12.00
CA GLU A 128 9.76 -4.32 11.58
C GLU A 128 9.70 -3.93 10.08
N GLY A 129 10.30 -4.78 9.23
CA GLY A 129 10.46 -4.56 7.79
C GLY A 129 9.16 -4.30 7.02
N ALA A 130 8.03 -4.85 7.48
CA ALA A 130 6.73 -4.63 6.85
C ALA A 130 6.27 -3.16 6.86
N TRP A 131 6.89 -2.31 7.68
CA TRP A 131 6.61 -0.86 7.76
C TRP A 131 7.62 -0.01 6.98
N ILE A 132 8.53 -0.64 6.23
CA ILE A 132 9.49 0.05 5.35
C ILE A 132 8.94 0.03 3.92
N LEU A 133 9.01 1.17 3.24
CA LEU A 133 8.55 1.30 1.85
C LEU A 133 9.41 0.43 0.92
N THR A 134 8.79 -0.22 -0.06
CA THR A 134 9.46 -1.01 -1.09
C THR A 134 10.58 -0.22 -1.77
N LYS A 135 10.32 1.03 -2.14
CA LYS A 135 11.33 1.93 -2.72
C LYS A 135 12.57 2.09 -1.85
N THR A 136 12.40 2.26 -0.53
CA THR A 136 13.54 2.38 0.40
C THR A 136 14.33 1.06 0.50
N TYR A 137 13.62 -0.07 0.51
CA TYR A 137 14.25 -1.39 0.50
C TYR A 137 15.11 -1.59 -0.76
N GLU A 138 14.55 -1.35 -1.94
CA GLU A 138 15.20 -1.59 -3.23
C GLU A 138 16.30 -0.57 -3.56
N GLU A 139 16.06 0.73 -3.30
CA GLU A 139 16.97 1.79 -3.74
C GLU A 139 18.00 2.22 -2.69
N ALA A 140 17.79 1.92 -1.42
CA ALA A 140 18.70 2.36 -0.36
C ALA A 140 19.30 1.20 0.45
N ILE A 141 18.52 0.15 0.77
CA ILE A 141 19.02 -0.94 1.64
C ILE A 141 19.73 -2.02 0.83
N LEU A 142 19.10 -2.61 -0.18
CA LEU A 142 19.71 -3.68 -0.98
C LEU A 142 21.06 -3.30 -1.58
N PRO A 143 21.27 -2.09 -2.13
CA PRO A 143 22.58 -1.72 -2.71
C PRO A 143 23.71 -1.73 -1.69
N THR A 144 23.43 -1.55 -0.39
CA THR A 144 24.50 -1.57 0.64
C THR A 144 25.12 -2.94 0.85
N LEU A 145 24.52 -4.00 0.34
CA LEU A 145 25.02 -5.38 0.43
C LEU A 145 25.81 -5.82 -0.82
N ALA A 146 25.76 -5.02 -1.89
CA ALA A 146 26.27 -5.42 -3.19
C ALA A 146 27.79 -5.67 -3.22
N ASP A 147 28.58 -4.88 -2.49
CA ASP A 147 30.05 -4.94 -2.52
C ASP A 147 30.60 -6.28 -2.03
N VAL A 148 29.90 -6.93 -1.11
CA VAL A 148 30.35 -8.18 -0.47
C VAL A 148 29.36 -9.33 -0.62
N ASP A 149 28.30 -9.11 -1.38
CA ASP A 149 27.19 -10.04 -1.50
C ASP A 149 26.68 -10.50 -0.11
N GLY A 150 26.48 -9.52 0.78
CA GLY A 150 26.17 -9.76 2.18
C GLY A 150 24.75 -10.31 2.37
N PRO A 151 24.50 -11.15 3.41
CA PRO A 151 23.16 -11.65 3.69
C PRO A 151 22.27 -10.59 4.36
N LEU A 152 20.95 -10.73 4.12
CA LEU A 152 19.89 -9.92 4.70
C LEU A 152 18.96 -10.79 5.55
N LEU A 153 18.63 -10.30 6.74
CA LEU A 153 17.59 -10.85 7.60
C LEU A 153 16.51 -9.80 7.84
N ALA A 154 15.30 -10.03 7.36
CA ALA A 154 14.14 -9.22 7.69
C ALA A 154 13.31 -9.93 8.78
N ILE A 155 13.05 -9.25 9.89
CA ILE A 155 12.21 -9.73 10.99
C ILE A 155 11.06 -8.76 11.22
N THR A 156 9.83 -9.26 11.23
CA THR A 156 8.64 -8.41 11.36
C THR A 156 7.41 -9.19 11.80
N THR A 157 6.42 -8.48 12.35
CA THR A 157 5.03 -8.95 12.28
C THR A 157 4.50 -8.69 10.87
N PRO A 158 3.60 -9.53 10.33
CA PRO A 158 3.04 -9.28 9.00
C PRO A 158 2.18 -8.02 8.98
N ALA A 159 2.12 -7.33 7.84
CA ALA A 159 1.28 -6.14 7.62
C ALA A 159 0.48 -6.27 6.32
N GLY A 160 -0.35 -7.32 6.23
CA GLY A 160 -1.10 -7.67 5.04
C GLY A 160 -0.25 -8.38 3.97
N ARG A 161 -0.91 -8.80 2.88
CA ARG A 161 -0.28 -9.51 1.75
C ARG A 161 0.22 -8.52 0.69
N LYS A 162 1.11 -7.61 1.08
CA LYS A 162 1.62 -6.53 0.21
C LYS A 162 3.03 -6.10 0.58
N GLY A 163 3.65 -5.34 -0.34
CA GLY A 163 4.98 -4.78 -0.16
C GLY A 163 6.10 -5.81 -0.30
N TRP A 164 7.33 -5.33 -0.17
CA TRP A 164 8.53 -6.13 -0.40
C TRP A 164 8.66 -7.35 0.53
N VAL A 165 8.25 -7.24 1.80
CA VAL A 165 8.28 -8.37 2.76
C VAL A 165 7.42 -9.53 2.28
N TRP A 166 6.21 -9.23 1.78
CA TRP A 166 5.34 -10.25 1.20
C TRP A 166 5.95 -10.86 -0.07
N THR A 167 6.54 -10.04 -0.93
CA THR A 167 7.20 -10.49 -2.16
C THR A 167 8.36 -11.44 -1.84
N GLU A 168 9.27 -11.06 -0.92
CA GLU A 168 10.42 -11.89 -0.53
C GLU A 168 9.97 -13.17 0.21
N PHE A 169 8.93 -13.07 1.03
CA PHE A 169 8.32 -14.23 1.67
C PHE A 169 7.77 -15.22 0.61
N CYS A 170 7.06 -14.73 -0.41
CA CYS A 170 6.56 -15.57 -1.49
C CYS A 170 7.68 -16.24 -2.29
N ARG A 171 8.80 -15.57 -2.55
CA ARG A 171 9.99 -16.15 -3.18
C ARG A 171 10.55 -17.30 -2.34
N ALA A 172 10.70 -17.08 -1.04
CA ALA A 172 11.19 -18.09 -0.10
C ALA A 172 10.26 -19.30 -0.02
N VAL A 173 8.93 -19.09 0.04
CA VAL A 173 7.92 -20.18 0.03
C VAL A 173 7.97 -20.99 -1.27
N LYS A 174 8.26 -20.35 -2.42
CA LYS A 174 8.44 -21.02 -3.71
C LYS A 174 9.77 -21.81 -3.81
N GLY A 175 10.64 -21.71 -2.81
CA GLY A 175 11.95 -22.38 -2.81
C GLY A 175 12.96 -21.74 -3.76
N GLU A 176 12.87 -20.45 -4.02
CA GLU A 176 13.85 -19.73 -4.82
C GLU A 176 15.23 -19.82 -4.17
N ALA A 177 16.27 -20.09 -4.96
CA ALA A 177 17.62 -20.30 -4.46
C ALA A 177 18.14 -19.05 -3.72
N GLY A 178 18.72 -19.24 -2.55
CA GLY A 178 19.23 -18.16 -1.71
C GLY A 178 18.18 -17.50 -0.81
N TYR A 179 16.91 -17.89 -0.91
CA TYR A 179 15.83 -17.39 -0.05
C TYR A 179 15.44 -18.38 1.03
N GLY A 180 15.18 -17.84 2.23
CA GLY A 180 14.70 -18.63 3.37
C GLY A 180 13.61 -17.88 4.13
N PHE A 181 12.72 -18.63 4.79
CA PHE A 181 11.69 -18.04 5.63
C PHE A 181 11.43 -18.84 6.90
N LEU A 182 10.98 -18.15 7.91
CA LEU A 182 10.35 -18.74 9.10
C LEU A 182 9.10 -17.95 9.44
N GLN A 183 7.98 -18.66 9.67
CA GLN A 183 6.76 -18.07 10.17
C GLN A 183 6.43 -18.71 11.52
N ARG A 184 6.34 -17.92 12.60
CA ARG A 184 6.15 -18.43 13.96
C ARG A 184 5.28 -17.50 14.82
N PRO A 185 4.36 -18.09 15.60
CA PRO A 185 3.52 -17.33 16.53
C PRO A 185 4.29 -16.88 17.77
N SER A 186 3.74 -15.92 18.48
CA SER A 186 4.25 -15.45 19.77
C SER A 186 4.39 -16.57 20.81
N THR A 187 3.53 -17.57 20.72
CA THR A 187 3.47 -18.71 21.65
C THR A 187 4.67 -19.68 21.54
N ASP A 188 5.50 -19.56 20.50
CA ASP A 188 6.77 -20.27 20.43
C ASP A 188 7.77 -19.81 21.51
N ASN A 189 7.59 -18.61 22.06
CA ASN A 189 8.40 -18.16 23.17
C ASN A 189 8.03 -18.98 24.43
N PRO A 190 8.98 -19.71 25.04
CA PRO A 190 8.71 -20.59 26.17
C PRO A 190 8.38 -19.86 27.48
N ASN A 191 8.51 -18.52 27.51
CA ASN A 191 8.24 -17.75 28.72
C ASN A 191 6.73 -17.79 29.07
N PRO A 192 6.35 -18.36 30.25
CA PRO A 192 4.96 -18.52 30.62
C PRO A 192 4.19 -17.19 30.76
N ASN A 193 4.91 -16.11 31.11
CA ASN A 193 4.30 -14.77 31.19
C ASN A 193 3.88 -14.25 29.81
N ILE A 194 4.62 -14.59 28.75
CA ILE A 194 4.29 -14.23 27.38
C ILE A 194 3.07 -15.04 26.90
N GLN A 195 3.05 -16.35 27.18
CA GLN A 195 1.91 -17.20 26.85
C GLN A 195 0.63 -16.71 27.54
N ALA A 196 0.67 -16.49 28.83
CA ALA A 196 -0.46 -15.93 29.57
C ALA A 196 -0.88 -14.53 29.07
N TYR A 197 0.04 -13.70 28.62
CA TYR A 197 -0.27 -12.42 27.99
C TYR A 197 -1.00 -12.61 26.65
N VAL A 198 -0.51 -13.50 25.80
CA VAL A 198 -1.13 -13.82 24.50
C VAL A 198 -2.56 -14.33 24.70
N ASP A 199 -2.77 -15.24 25.65
CA ASP A 199 -4.10 -15.79 25.96
C ASP A 199 -5.08 -14.72 26.41
N ARG A 200 -4.65 -13.81 27.30
CA ARG A 200 -5.47 -12.66 27.73
C ARG A 200 -5.80 -11.70 26.58
N ARG A 201 -4.91 -11.56 25.58
CA ARG A 201 -5.15 -10.69 24.41
C ARG A 201 -6.14 -11.32 23.44
N ARG A 202 -6.17 -12.63 23.31
CA ARG A 202 -7.04 -13.36 22.38
C ARG A 202 -8.52 -12.97 22.52
N SER A 203 -9.01 -12.85 23.75
CA SER A 203 -10.42 -12.49 24.03
C SER A 203 -10.72 -10.97 23.94
N LYS A 204 -9.67 -10.12 23.86
CA LYS A 204 -9.79 -8.67 23.90
C LYS A 204 -9.44 -7.98 22.57
N MET A 205 -9.01 -8.72 21.57
CA MET A 205 -8.64 -8.19 20.26
C MET A 205 -9.55 -8.71 19.17
N HIS A 206 -9.70 -7.91 18.12
CA HIS A 206 -10.34 -8.41 16.91
C HIS A 206 -9.58 -9.64 16.37
N PRO A 207 -10.24 -10.73 15.96
CA PRO A 207 -9.59 -11.98 15.55
C PRO A 207 -8.51 -11.78 14.49
N THR A 208 -8.76 -10.95 13.47
CA THR A 208 -7.80 -10.65 12.40
C THR A 208 -6.55 -9.94 12.92
N ALA A 209 -6.72 -8.95 13.81
CA ALA A 209 -5.60 -8.25 14.43
C ALA A 209 -4.80 -9.18 15.35
N PHE A 210 -5.48 -10.08 16.07
CA PHE A 210 -4.82 -11.09 16.89
C PHE A 210 -4.02 -12.06 16.03
N ALA A 211 -4.60 -12.55 14.94
CA ALA A 211 -3.93 -13.45 14.00
C ALA A 211 -2.67 -12.81 13.41
N GLN A 212 -2.74 -11.54 12.99
CA GLN A 212 -1.60 -10.79 12.47
C GLN A 212 -0.52 -10.58 13.53
N GLU A 213 -0.87 -10.05 14.70
CA GLU A 213 0.09 -9.59 15.70
C GLU A 213 0.71 -10.73 16.52
N PHE A 214 -0.05 -11.79 16.80
CA PHE A 214 0.37 -12.87 17.70
C PHE A 214 0.53 -14.22 17.01
N LEU A 215 -0.26 -14.52 15.97
CA LEU A 215 -0.12 -15.78 15.24
C LEU A 215 0.79 -15.65 14.03
N ALA A 216 1.26 -14.43 13.72
CA ALA A 216 2.12 -14.14 12.58
C ALA A 216 1.47 -14.52 11.23
N GLU A 217 0.17 -14.42 11.11
CA GLU A 217 -0.56 -14.75 9.90
C GLU A 217 -0.68 -13.53 9.00
N PHE A 218 -0.41 -13.71 7.72
CA PHE A 218 -0.74 -12.71 6.71
C PHE A 218 -2.26 -12.69 6.52
N THR A 219 -2.90 -11.76 7.17
CA THR A 219 -4.33 -11.52 7.02
C THR A 219 -4.57 -10.55 5.88
N GLU A 220 -5.73 -10.62 5.25
CA GLU A 220 -6.21 -9.49 4.46
C GLU A 220 -6.30 -8.27 5.39
N ASP A 221 -5.85 -7.12 4.90
CA ASP A 221 -5.86 -5.90 5.72
C ASP A 221 -7.32 -5.60 6.13
N ALA A 222 -7.66 -5.89 7.39
CA ALA A 222 -9.00 -5.65 7.91
C ALA A 222 -9.39 -4.16 7.82
N SER A 223 -8.39 -3.28 7.74
CA SER A 223 -8.58 -1.85 7.50
C SER A 223 -8.63 -1.49 6.00
N ALA A 224 -8.35 -2.42 5.07
CA ALA A 224 -8.42 -2.13 3.65
C ALA A 224 -9.87 -1.78 3.25
N LEU A 225 -10.02 -0.63 2.59
CA LEU A 225 -11.31 -0.22 2.04
C LEU A 225 -11.71 -1.10 0.86
N PHE A 226 -10.77 -1.32 -0.06
CA PHE A 226 -10.98 -2.15 -1.24
C PHE A 226 -10.47 -3.57 -0.95
N ARG A 227 -11.39 -4.50 -0.79
CA ARG A 227 -11.11 -5.92 -0.57
C ARG A 227 -11.35 -6.71 -1.84
N ASN A 228 -10.71 -7.86 -1.96
CA ASN A 228 -10.92 -8.75 -3.11
C ASN A 228 -10.72 -8.05 -4.46
N ILE A 229 -9.74 -7.17 -4.58
CA ILE A 229 -9.44 -6.40 -5.79
C ILE A 229 -9.32 -7.32 -7.02
N ASP A 230 -8.81 -8.53 -6.83
CA ASP A 230 -8.66 -9.52 -7.89
C ASP A 230 -10.02 -9.97 -8.49
N HIS A 231 -11.13 -9.83 -7.76
CA HIS A 231 -12.46 -10.09 -8.33
C HIS A 231 -12.83 -9.10 -9.44
N ALA A 232 -12.26 -7.91 -9.44
CA ALA A 232 -12.49 -6.92 -10.49
C ALA A 232 -11.52 -7.08 -11.67
N VAL A 233 -10.48 -7.92 -11.56
CA VAL A 233 -9.54 -8.13 -12.67
C VAL A 233 -10.22 -8.94 -13.77
N GLY A 234 -10.22 -8.41 -14.99
CA GLY A 234 -10.79 -9.10 -16.15
C GLY A 234 -11.10 -8.16 -17.30
N GLY A 235 -11.32 -8.76 -18.46
CA GLY A 235 -11.53 -8.03 -19.69
C GLY A 235 -10.23 -7.53 -20.33
N PHE A 236 -10.36 -6.74 -21.36
CA PHE A 236 -9.25 -6.22 -22.14
C PHE A 236 -9.47 -4.74 -22.47
N LEU A 237 -8.39 -4.02 -22.79
CA LEU A 237 -8.50 -2.72 -23.43
C LEU A 237 -9.04 -2.94 -24.84
N GLU A 238 -10.08 -2.18 -25.20
CA GLU A 238 -10.79 -2.37 -26.47
C GLU A 238 -10.91 -1.05 -27.23
N ALA A 239 -10.79 -1.15 -28.55
CA ALA A 239 -11.21 -0.07 -29.43
C ALA A 239 -12.75 0.07 -29.38
N PRO A 240 -13.31 1.27 -29.63
CA PRO A 240 -14.74 1.47 -29.68
C PRO A 240 -15.41 0.58 -30.73
N GLN A 241 -16.53 -0.01 -30.35
CA GLN A 241 -17.36 -0.84 -31.23
C GLN A 241 -18.60 -0.06 -31.67
N PRO A 242 -18.97 -0.10 -32.93
CA PRO A 242 -20.21 0.53 -33.40
C PRO A 242 -21.42 0.03 -32.58
N GLN A 243 -22.38 0.92 -32.32
CA GLN A 243 -23.64 0.61 -31.62
C GLN A 243 -23.50 0.18 -30.13
N MET A 244 -22.28 0.17 -29.57
CA MET A 244 -22.10 -0.04 -28.14
C MET A 244 -22.23 1.27 -27.38
N ALA A 245 -22.88 1.20 -26.22
CA ALA A 245 -22.95 2.33 -25.30
C ALA A 245 -21.75 2.32 -24.34
N TYR A 246 -21.22 3.50 -24.09
CA TYR A 246 -20.08 3.71 -23.20
C TYR A 246 -20.39 4.78 -22.16
N LEU A 247 -19.66 4.76 -21.07
CA LEU A 247 -19.68 5.77 -20.02
C LEU A 247 -18.24 6.10 -19.65
N SER A 248 -17.97 7.37 -19.38
CA SER A 248 -16.66 7.82 -18.90
C SER A 248 -16.74 8.44 -17.50
N GLY A 249 -15.68 8.30 -16.72
CA GLY A 249 -15.51 8.96 -15.43
C GLY A 249 -14.11 9.56 -15.36
N ALA A 250 -14.00 10.82 -14.91
CA ALA A 250 -12.70 11.50 -14.86
C ALA A 250 -12.48 12.27 -13.57
N ASP A 251 -11.28 12.15 -13.03
CA ASP A 251 -10.71 13.04 -12.02
C ASP A 251 -9.73 14.00 -12.73
N LEU A 252 -9.99 15.31 -12.63
CA LEU A 252 -9.24 16.32 -13.37
C LEU A 252 -8.19 16.95 -12.46
N GLY A 253 -6.92 16.71 -12.76
CA GLY A 253 -5.77 17.28 -12.06
C GLY A 253 -5.39 18.67 -12.57
N LYS A 254 -4.92 19.53 -11.64
CA LYS A 254 -4.32 20.82 -11.94
C LYS A 254 -2.85 20.80 -11.54
N SER A 255 -1.99 21.38 -12.35
CA SER A 255 -0.55 21.50 -12.08
C SER A 255 0.13 20.14 -11.80
N ASP A 256 0.32 19.80 -10.53
CA ASP A 256 1.10 18.63 -10.11
C ASP A 256 0.27 17.36 -9.94
N SER A 257 -1.06 17.44 -10.07
CA SER A 257 -1.96 16.28 -9.98
C SER A 257 -2.17 15.64 -11.36
N TRP A 258 -2.44 14.36 -11.38
CA TRP A 258 -2.78 13.64 -12.60
C TRP A 258 -4.24 13.85 -12.98
N THR A 259 -4.51 13.99 -14.27
CA THR A 259 -5.86 13.80 -14.81
C THR A 259 -5.98 12.36 -15.23
N VAL A 260 -7.03 11.68 -14.77
CA VAL A 260 -7.30 10.28 -15.10
C VAL A 260 -8.73 10.12 -15.56
N GLN A 261 -8.91 9.67 -16.80
CA GLN A 261 -10.22 9.35 -17.38
C GLN A 261 -10.28 7.85 -17.69
N TYR A 262 -11.26 7.17 -17.13
CA TYR A 262 -11.62 5.82 -17.52
C TYR A 262 -12.87 5.84 -18.40
N THR A 263 -12.89 4.98 -19.40
CA THR A 263 -14.06 4.70 -20.22
C THR A 263 -14.41 3.23 -20.12
N GLY A 264 -15.68 2.92 -19.94
CA GLY A 264 -16.15 1.55 -19.84
C GLY A 264 -17.37 1.31 -20.71
N ARG A 265 -17.53 0.05 -21.12
CA ARG A 265 -18.61 -0.44 -21.95
C ARG A 265 -19.80 -0.84 -21.10
N LEU A 266 -21.00 -0.34 -21.45
CA LEU A 266 -22.27 -0.76 -20.90
C LEU A 266 -22.74 -2.01 -21.66
N SER A 267 -22.88 -3.12 -20.93
CA SER A 267 -23.42 -4.36 -21.50
C SER A 267 -24.63 -4.82 -20.68
N GLY A 268 -25.74 -5.10 -21.33
CA GLY A 268 -26.95 -5.57 -20.67
C GLY A 268 -26.71 -6.91 -19.97
N GLY A 269 -26.83 -6.94 -18.63
CA GLY A 269 -26.77 -8.17 -17.83
C GLY A 269 -25.38 -8.73 -17.52
N ALA A 270 -24.30 -8.13 -18.02
CA ALA A 270 -22.92 -8.52 -17.71
C ALA A 270 -22.24 -7.49 -16.80
N PRO A 271 -21.11 -7.84 -16.12
CA PRO A 271 -20.31 -6.86 -15.40
C PRO A 271 -19.88 -5.70 -16.33
N PHE A 272 -19.92 -4.49 -15.79
CA PHE A 272 -19.43 -3.31 -16.49
C PHE A 272 -17.91 -3.45 -16.73
N GLN A 273 -17.50 -3.25 -17.98
CA GLN A 273 -16.10 -3.45 -18.36
C GLN A 273 -15.40 -2.13 -18.67
N VAL A 274 -14.31 -1.83 -17.96
CA VAL A 274 -13.39 -0.75 -18.31
C VAL A 274 -12.65 -1.17 -19.58
N VAL A 275 -12.62 -0.33 -20.59
CA VAL A 275 -12.05 -0.61 -21.92
C VAL A 275 -10.94 0.37 -22.31
N HIS A 276 -10.83 1.50 -21.60
CA HIS A 276 -9.84 2.53 -21.89
C HIS A 276 -9.47 3.33 -20.66
N GLU A 277 -8.20 3.73 -20.59
CA GLU A 277 -7.65 4.70 -19.66
C GLU A 277 -6.94 5.81 -20.46
N ASP A 278 -7.18 7.04 -20.07
CA ASP A 278 -6.36 8.18 -20.46
C ASP A 278 -5.84 8.87 -19.22
N ARG A 279 -4.52 8.87 -19.04
CA ARG A 279 -3.83 9.40 -17.86
C ARG A 279 -2.72 10.34 -18.29
N PHE A 280 -2.78 11.59 -17.82
CA PHE A 280 -1.83 12.64 -18.18
C PHE A 280 -1.71 13.70 -17.09
N GLN A 281 -0.75 14.60 -17.24
CA GLN A 281 -0.42 15.63 -16.28
C GLN A 281 0.17 16.85 -16.99
N LEU A 282 0.21 18.00 -16.31
CA LEU A 282 0.85 19.22 -16.81
C LEU A 282 0.23 19.78 -18.11
N ILE A 283 -1.09 19.67 -18.26
CA ILE A 283 -1.85 20.19 -19.39
C ILE A 283 -2.87 21.21 -18.85
N ASP A 284 -3.09 22.32 -19.55
CA ASP A 284 -4.05 23.35 -19.16
C ASP A 284 -5.52 22.90 -19.38
N TRP A 285 -6.48 23.62 -18.80
CA TRP A 285 -7.88 23.26 -18.85
C TRP A 285 -8.45 23.13 -20.27
N PRO A 286 -8.21 24.05 -21.22
CA PRO A 286 -8.71 23.92 -22.58
C PRO A 286 -8.23 22.64 -23.27
N ASP A 287 -6.95 22.28 -23.07
CA ASP A 287 -6.38 21.06 -23.66
C ASP A 287 -6.91 19.80 -22.98
N GLN A 288 -7.11 19.81 -21.67
CA GLN A 288 -7.77 18.72 -20.96
C GLN A 288 -9.20 18.50 -21.48
N VAL A 289 -9.97 19.58 -21.66
CA VAL A 289 -11.35 19.51 -22.21
C VAL A 289 -11.33 18.94 -23.62
N ARG A 290 -10.44 19.43 -24.51
CA ARG A 290 -10.32 18.89 -25.88
C ARG A 290 -9.98 17.40 -25.87
N ARG A 291 -9.06 16.98 -24.99
CA ARG A 291 -8.64 15.57 -24.89
C ARG A 291 -9.76 14.68 -24.36
N ALA A 292 -10.45 15.11 -23.31
CA ALA A 292 -11.61 14.41 -22.78
C ALA A 292 -12.74 14.32 -23.82
N HIS A 293 -12.99 15.40 -24.58
CA HIS A 293 -13.96 15.41 -25.68
C HIS A 293 -13.59 14.42 -26.79
N ALA A 294 -12.32 14.40 -27.20
CA ALA A 294 -11.83 13.46 -28.21
C ALA A 294 -12.03 12.00 -27.76
N THR A 295 -11.74 11.70 -26.48
CA THR A 295 -11.96 10.37 -25.92
C THR A 295 -13.45 10.00 -25.88
N CYS A 296 -14.31 10.89 -25.39
CA CYS A 296 -15.76 10.66 -25.36
C CYS A 296 -16.33 10.47 -26.78
N THR A 297 -15.94 11.30 -27.73
CA THR A 297 -16.34 11.21 -29.14
C THR A 297 -15.91 9.89 -29.76
N ARG A 298 -14.65 9.49 -29.54
CA ARG A 298 -14.12 8.21 -30.00
C ARG A 298 -14.93 7.02 -29.51
N TYR A 299 -15.44 7.07 -28.27
CA TYR A 299 -16.29 6.04 -27.67
C TYR A 299 -17.79 6.38 -27.80
N ASN A 300 -18.23 6.67 -29.03
CA ASN A 300 -19.62 6.86 -29.46
C ASN A 300 -20.36 7.97 -28.69
N GLY A 301 -19.67 9.05 -28.32
CA GLY A 301 -20.25 10.14 -27.55
C GLY A 301 -20.52 9.77 -26.09
N ALA A 302 -19.65 8.96 -25.48
CA ALA A 302 -19.78 8.51 -24.10
C ALA A 302 -20.05 9.69 -23.14
N PRO A 303 -21.13 9.68 -22.34
CA PRO A 303 -21.33 10.66 -21.29
C PRO A 303 -20.16 10.65 -20.30
N LEU A 304 -19.79 11.82 -19.76
CA LEU A 304 -18.67 11.98 -18.83
C LEU A 304 -19.17 12.37 -17.44
N VAL A 305 -18.80 11.62 -16.42
CA VAL A 305 -18.96 11.99 -15.02
C VAL A 305 -17.63 12.55 -14.50
N VAL A 306 -17.62 13.77 -14.00
CA VAL A 306 -16.38 14.46 -13.63
C VAL A 306 -16.47 15.08 -12.23
N ASP A 307 -15.35 15.10 -11.49
CA ASP A 307 -15.27 15.86 -10.23
C ASP A 307 -15.34 17.37 -10.50
N ALA A 308 -16.40 18.00 -10.02
CA ALA A 308 -16.60 19.45 -10.12
C ALA A 308 -16.10 20.22 -8.88
N THR A 309 -15.51 19.56 -7.89
CA THR A 309 -15.12 20.19 -6.62
C THR A 309 -13.94 21.17 -6.80
N GLY A 310 -12.92 20.78 -7.56
CA GLY A 310 -11.69 21.53 -7.76
C GLY A 310 -11.66 22.38 -9.05
N VAL A 311 -12.43 22.01 -10.06
CA VAL A 311 -12.37 22.62 -11.40
C VAL A 311 -13.32 23.82 -11.59
N GLY A 312 -14.31 23.94 -10.71
CA GLY A 312 -15.30 24.99 -10.79
C GLY A 312 -16.29 24.89 -11.97
N ASP A 313 -17.30 25.74 -11.96
CA ASP A 313 -18.35 25.74 -12.98
C ASP A 313 -17.84 26.15 -14.37
N ALA A 314 -16.68 26.86 -14.43
CA ALA A 314 -16.08 27.31 -15.69
C ALA A 314 -15.62 26.15 -16.58
N VAL A 315 -14.95 25.14 -16.04
CA VAL A 315 -14.49 23.98 -16.83
C VAL A 315 -15.68 23.14 -17.29
N LEU A 316 -16.71 22.97 -16.45
CA LEU A 316 -17.94 22.31 -16.85
C LEU A 316 -18.66 23.07 -17.98
N SER A 317 -18.67 24.43 -17.95
CA SER A 317 -19.21 25.24 -19.04
C SER A 317 -18.45 24.98 -20.33
N MET A 318 -17.09 25.05 -20.28
CA MET A 318 -16.27 24.73 -21.46
C MET A 318 -16.56 23.37 -22.06
N MET A 319 -16.75 22.34 -21.21
CA MET A 319 -17.10 20.99 -21.69
C MET A 319 -18.48 20.96 -22.39
N ARG A 320 -19.45 21.69 -21.85
CA ARG A 320 -20.80 21.79 -22.47
C ARG A 320 -20.77 22.58 -23.76
N ASP A 321 -20.00 23.67 -23.81
CA ASP A 321 -19.79 24.49 -24.99
C ASP A 321 -19.16 23.69 -26.14
N GLU A 322 -18.28 22.72 -25.82
CA GLU A 322 -17.75 21.74 -26.78
C GLU A 322 -18.75 20.62 -27.16
N GLY A 323 -20.00 20.69 -26.66
CA GLY A 323 -21.04 19.71 -26.97
C GLY A 323 -20.97 18.39 -26.23
N MET A 324 -20.19 18.30 -25.15
CA MET A 324 -20.06 17.07 -24.35
C MET A 324 -21.29 16.83 -23.46
N ALA A 325 -21.78 15.59 -23.41
CA ALA A 325 -22.70 15.15 -22.38
C ALA A 325 -21.96 14.99 -21.05
N VAL A 326 -21.89 16.07 -20.23
CA VAL A 326 -21.10 16.07 -18.99
C VAL A 326 -21.99 16.27 -17.76
N ARG A 327 -21.73 15.42 -16.75
CA ARG A 327 -22.34 15.52 -15.41
C ARG A 327 -21.25 15.83 -14.39
N GLY A 328 -21.27 17.02 -13.81
CA GLY A 328 -20.40 17.41 -12.69
C GLY A 328 -20.90 16.82 -11.38
N VAL A 329 -19.99 16.26 -10.58
CA VAL A 329 -20.25 15.74 -9.23
C VAL A 329 -19.41 16.52 -8.24
N LYS A 330 -20.03 17.20 -7.27
CA LYS A 330 -19.31 17.89 -6.18
C LYS A 330 -19.05 16.89 -5.04
N ILE A 331 -17.79 16.56 -4.79
CA ILE A 331 -17.38 15.64 -3.73
C ILE A 331 -17.28 16.41 -2.41
N LEU A 332 -18.13 16.06 -1.45
CA LEU A 332 -18.21 16.73 -0.15
C LEU A 332 -17.35 16.04 0.91
N PRO A 333 -16.73 16.81 1.83
CA PRO A 333 -16.12 16.28 3.04
C PRO A 333 -17.15 15.54 3.94
N ALA A 334 -16.64 14.76 4.90
CA ALA A 334 -17.48 14.09 5.88
C ALA A 334 -18.31 15.12 6.70
N GLY A 335 -19.58 14.80 6.99
CA GLY A 335 -20.46 15.60 7.83
C GLY A 335 -21.30 16.67 7.10
N GLN A 336 -21.13 16.88 5.80
CA GLN A 336 -21.98 17.81 5.05
C GLN A 336 -23.24 17.12 4.49
N PRO A 337 -24.40 17.81 4.46
CA PRO A 337 -25.65 17.26 3.92
C PRO A 337 -25.58 17.07 2.39
N THR A 338 -26.07 15.95 1.91
CA THR A 338 -26.08 15.57 0.48
C THR A 338 -27.42 15.81 -0.22
N GLY A 339 -28.34 16.54 0.40
CA GLY A 339 -29.71 16.70 -0.09
C GLY A 339 -29.89 17.44 -1.41
N MET A 340 -28.84 17.92 -2.07
CA MET A 340 -28.89 18.55 -3.37
C MET A 340 -28.36 17.62 -4.48
N ALA A 341 -29.02 17.63 -5.64
CA ALA A 341 -28.57 16.89 -6.83
C ALA A 341 -27.13 17.25 -7.22
N GLY A 342 -26.35 16.26 -7.68
CA GLY A 342 -24.95 16.46 -8.07
C GLY A 342 -23.94 16.56 -6.92
N ARG A 343 -24.34 16.32 -5.67
CA ARG A 343 -23.43 16.27 -4.52
C ARG A 343 -23.33 14.86 -3.97
N VAL A 344 -22.09 14.41 -3.69
CA VAL A 344 -21.83 13.08 -3.10
C VAL A 344 -20.77 13.21 -2.01
N ARG A 345 -20.91 12.50 -0.91
CA ARG A 345 -19.84 12.43 0.08
C ARG A 345 -18.69 11.57 -0.45
N ARG A 346 -17.47 12.01 -0.20
CA ARG A 346 -16.26 11.23 -0.55
C ARG A 346 -16.38 9.77 -0.14
N ARG A 347 -16.89 9.53 1.06
CA ARG A 347 -17.12 8.19 1.60
C ARG A 347 -18.08 7.39 0.72
N ASP A 348 -19.24 7.94 0.39
CA ASP A 348 -20.28 7.22 -0.35
C ASP A 348 -19.82 6.86 -1.78
N LEU A 349 -18.96 7.72 -2.37
CA LEU A 349 -18.34 7.47 -3.67
C LEU A 349 -17.39 6.26 -3.61
N LEU A 350 -16.54 6.22 -2.60
CA LEU A 350 -15.56 5.15 -2.40
C LEU A 350 -16.23 3.83 -1.97
N ASP A 351 -17.24 3.89 -1.09
CA ASP A 351 -18.04 2.72 -0.69
C ASP A 351 -18.75 2.07 -1.89
N ASN A 352 -19.30 2.89 -2.79
CA ASN A 352 -19.93 2.39 -4.02
C ASN A 352 -18.92 1.66 -4.91
N LEU A 353 -17.70 2.19 -5.07
CA LEU A 353 -16.65 1.52 -5.84
C LEU A 353 -16.22 0.20 -5.14
N ALA A 354 -16.03 0.22 -3.82
CA ALA A 354 -15.62 -0.95 -3.04
C ALA A 354 -16.67 -2.08 -3.15
N LEU A 355 -17.96 -1.73 -3.10
CA LEU A 355 -19.04 -2.69 -3.28
C LEU A 355 -19.00 -3.32 -4.68
N LYS A 356 -18.87 -2.51 -5.74
CA LYS A 356 -18.81 -2.99 -7.14
C LYS A 356 -17.58 -3.88 -7.41
N ILE A 357 -16.45 -3.58 -6.81
CA ILE A 357 -15.25 -4.45 -6.84
C ILE A 357 -15.54 -5.79 -6.17
N THR A 358 -16.07 -5.75 -4.95
CA THR A 358 -16.35 -6.96 -4.14
C THR A 358 -17.37 -7.88 -4.81
N GLU A 359 -18.41 -7.30 -5.41
CA GLU A 359 -19.47 -8.03 -6.14
C GLU A 359 -19.04 -8.48 -7.54
N GLY A 360 -17.86 -8.06 -8.02
CA GLY A 360 -17.43 -8.31 -9.40
C GLY A 360 -18.32 -7.64 -10.45
N ALA A 361 -19.04 -6.59 -10.05
CA ALA A 361 -19.92 -5.82 -10.93
C ALA A 361 -19.16 -4.91 -11.91
N ILE A 362 -17.88 -4.65 -11.65
CA ILE A 362 -16.95 -3.94 -12.52
C ILE A 362 -15.77 -4.86 -12.88
N ARG A 363 -15.33 -4.81 -14.13
CA ARG A 363 -14.16 -5.50 -14.65
C ARG A 363 -13.14 -4.49 -15.15
N VAL A 364 -11.90 -4.67 -14.73
CA VAL A 364 -10.78 -3.81 -15.11
C VAL A 364 -9.68 -4.70 -15.72
N PRO A 365 -9.18 -4.39 -16.92
CA PRO A 365 -8.15 -5.18 -17.56
C PRO A 365 -6.89 -5.35 -16.70
N MET A 366 -6.22 -6.49 -16.80
CA MET A 366 -4.94 -6.76 -16.13
C MET A 366 -3.89 -5.68 -16.45
N ALA A 367 -3.91 -5.11 -17.65
CA ALA A 367 -3.02 -4.02 -18.04
C ALA A 367 -3.16 -2.77 -17.15
N LEU A 368 -4.35 -2.54 -16.54
CA LEU A 368 -4.65 -1.42 -15.64
C LEU A 368 -4.69 -1.83 -14.16
N MET A 369 -4.85 -3.13 -13.88
CA MET A 369 -5.05 -3.66 -12.52
C MET A 369 -4.00 -4.72 -12.14
N GLY A 370 -2.91 -4.82 -12.88
CA GLY A 370 -1.78 -5.70 -12.56
C GLY A 370 -1.05 -5.26 -11.29
N PRO A 371 -0.18 -6.11 -10.72
CA PRO A 371 0.44 -5.89 -9.41
C PRO A 371 1.21 -4.57 -9.23
N GLU A 372 1.77 -4.03 -10.32
CA GLU A 372 2.61 -2.83 -10.31
C GLU A 372 1.93 -1.61 -10.96
N THR A 373 0.65 -1.74 -11.33
CA THR A 373 -0.07 -0.63 -11.94
C THR A 373 -0.46 0.42 -10.91
N GLN A 374 -0.51 1.69 -11.34
CA GLN A 374 -0.82 2.80 -10.46
C GLN A 374 -2.20 2.65 -9.80
N LEU A 375 -3.23 2.24 -10.57
CA LEU A 375 -4.58 2.02 -10.05
C LEU A 375 -4.57 0.97 -8.92
N ARG A 376 -3.86 -0.15 -9.11
CA ARG A 376 -3.79 -1.20 -8.07
C ARG A 376 -3.09 -0.70 -6.82
N VAL A 377 -1.95 -0.03 -6.97
CA VAL A 377 -1.20 0.56 -5.85
C VAL A 377 -2.08 1.55 -5.07
N GLU A 378 -2.84 2.38 -5.75
CA GLU A 378 -3.76 3.31 -5.10
C GLU A 378 -4.89 2.58 -4.36
N LEU A 379 -5.58 1.62 -5.00
CA LEU A 379 -6.64 0.83 -4.36
C LEU A 379 -6.15 0.12 -3.09
N GLU A 380 -4.99 -0.54 -3.16
CA GLU A 380 -4.38 -1.24 -2.03
C GLU A 380 -3.93 -0.29 -0.91
N SER A 381 -3.72 0.99 -1.22
CA SER A 381 -3.29 2.00 -0.26
C SER A 381 -4.42 2.57 0.60
N PHE A 382 -5.68 2.43 0.18
CA PHE A 382 -6.81 2.97 0.94
C PHE A 382 -7.12 2.14 2.19
N ALA A 383 -7.12 2.84 3.33
CA ALA A 383 -7.45 2.25 4.62
C ALA A 383 -8.64 2.96 5.28
N ILE A 384 -9.36 2.19 6.05
CA ILE A 384 -10.41 2.64 6.96
C ILE A 384 -9.74 2.93 8.30
N ASP A 385 -9.65 4.19 8.68
CA ASP A 385 -9.19 4.63 9.98
C ASP A 385 -10.41 5.02 10.83
N ILE A 386 -10.34 4.76 12.13
CA ILE A 386 -11.33 5.23 13.10
C ILE A 386 -10.61 6.25 13.98
N ASP A 387 -11.14 7.48 14.03
CA ASP A 387 -10.56 8.52 14.87
C ASP A 387 -10.94 8.31 16.35
N ASP A 388 -10.35 9.12 17.25
CA ASP A 388 -10.54 9.02 18.69
C ASP A 388 -12.01 9.27 19.12
N GLU A 389 -12.81 9.85 18.22
CA GLU A 389 -14.24 10.12 18.42
C GLU A 389 -15.14 9.03 17.79
N GLY A 390 -14.54 7.93 17.32
CA GLY A 390 -15.24 6.79 16.73
C GLY A 390 -15.73 7.03 15.30
N ARG A 391 -15.32 8.11 14.63
CA ARG A 391 -15.74 8.42 13.26
C ARG A 391 -14.82 7.72 12.25
N THR A 392 -15.41 7.08 11.27
CA THR A 392 -14.69 6.43 10.18
C THR A 392 -14.12 7.45 9.20
N LYS A 393 -12.82 7.39 8.93
CA LYS A 393 -12.11 8.18 7.92
C LYS A 393 -11.46 7.25 6.90
N TYR A 394 -11.54 7.61 5.62
CA TYR A 394 -10.83 6.92 4.55
C TYR A 394 -9.57 7.68 4.20
N ARG A 395 -8.43 7.00 4.31
CA ARG A 395 -7.11 7.58 4.06
C ARG A 395 -6.35 6.75 3.03
N SER A 396 -5.76 7.41 2.04
CA SER A 396 -4.74 6.80 1.19
C SER A 396 -3.38 6.90 1.85
N ARG A 397 -2.65 5.79 1.85
CA ARG A 397 -1.27 5.72 2.36
C ARG A 397 -0.22 6.01 1.27
N SER A 398 -0.60 5.92 -0.01
CA SER A 398 0.30 6.22 -1.15
C SER A 398 0.45 7.71 -1.44
N GLY A 399 -0.47 8.53 -0.95
CA GLY A 399 -0.54 9.96 -1.26
C GLY A 399 -1.26 10.29 -2.58
N ASN A 400 -1.22 9.41 -3.58
CA ASN A 400 -1.93 9.56 -4.85
C ASN A 400 -3.29 8.88 -4.79
N THR A 401 -4.30 9.47 -5.44
CA THR A 401 -5.69 8.95 -5.42
C THR A 401 -6.42 9.16 -6.74
N ASP A 402 -5.76 9.72 -7.73
CA ASP A 402 -6.38 10.20 -8.97
C ASP A 402 -7.00 9.05 -9.79
N CYS A 403 -6.32 7.90 -9.85
CA CYS A 403 -6.83 6.70 -10.51
C CYS A 403 -8.08 6.16 -9.81
N VAL A 404 -8.06 6.09 -8.49
CA VAL A 404 -9.20 5.59 -7.71
C VAL A 404 -10.41 6.52 -7.85
N PHE A 405 -10.21 7.85 -7.83
CA PHE A 405 -11.33 8.79 -8.01
C PHE A 405 -11.88 8.79 -9.43
N GLY A 406 -11.03 8.71 -10.47
CA GLY A 406 -11.49 8.54 -11.85
C GLY A 406 -12.37 7.29 -12.01
N LEU A 407 -11.92 6.14 -11.45
CA LEU A 407 -12.70 4.91 -11.47
C LEU A 407 -13.97 4.97 -10.62
N ALA A 408 -13.92 5.66 -9.46
CA ALA A 408 -15.08 5.82 -8.59
C ALA A 408 -16.17 6.72 -9.21
N LEU A 409 -15.78 7.76 -9.95
CA LEU A 409 -16.70 8.60 -10.71
C LEU A 409 -17.35 7.83 -11.86
N LEU A 410 -16.57 7.01 -12.57
CA LEU A 410 -17.12 6.09 -13.56
C LEU A 410 -18.13 5.14 -12.93
N ALA A 411 -17.80 4.50 -11.83
CA ALA A 411 -18.69 3.59 -11.09
C ALA A 411 -19.95 4.29 -10.54
N HIS A 412 -19.84 5.57 -10.18
CA HIS A 412 -20.97 6.39 -9.72
C HIS A 412 -21.95 6.75 -10.84
N GLY A 413 -21.46 6.86 -12.08
CA GLY A 413 -22.28 7.13 -13.25
C GLY A 413 -23.12 5.94 -13.72
N LEU A 414 -22.83 4.72 -13.22
CA LEU A 414 -23.57 3.53 -13.60
C LEU A 414 -25.03 3.58 -13.08
N PRO A 415 -26.01 3.09 -13.86
CA PRO A 415 -27.38 3.00 -13.43
C PRO A 415 -27.53 2.27 -12.09
N LYS A 416 -28.38 2.77 -11.21
CA LYS A 416 -28.75 2.12 -9.94
C LYS A 416 -29.78 1.04 -10.26
N GLY A 417 -29.41 -0.24 -10.20
CA GLY A 417 -30.34 -1.36 -10.32
C GLY A 417 -29.72 -2.57 -11.00
N THR A 418 -29.73 -3.68 -10.30
CA THR A 418 -29.48 -5.01 -10.83
C THR A 418 -30.68 -5.47 -11.64
N GLY A 419 -30.47 -5.92 -12.87
CA GLY A 419 -31.40 -6.83 -13.55
C GLY A 419 -32.54 -6.20 -14.37
N MET A 420 -32.31 -5.09 -15.06
CA MET A 420 -33.20 -4.66 -16.13
C MET A 420 -32.45 -4.52 -17.44
N SER A 421 -33.01 -5.16 -18.47
CA SER A 421 -32.65 -4.94 -19.87
C SER A 421 -32.75 -3.44 -20.19
N VAL A 422 -31.62 -2.79 -20.42
CA VAL A 422 -31.62 -1.44 -20.96
C VAL A 422 -31.98 -1.56 -22.41
N SER A 423 -33.22 -1.21 -22.74
CA SER A 423 -33.57 -0.83 -24.12
C SER A 423 -32.71 0.41 -24.42
N VAL A 424 -31.99 0.37 -25.52
CA VAL A 424 -31.21 1.50 -26.04
C VAL A 424 -32.21 2.55 -26.54
N GLY A 425 -32.68 3.36 -25.59
CA GLY A 425 -33.29 4.64 -25.90
C GLY A 425 -32.20 5.69 -25.75
N THR A 426 -31.85 6.36 -26.80
CA THR A 426 -31.08 7.61 -26.76
C THR A 426 -31.78 8.51 -25.74
N MET A 427 -31.07 8.84 -24.65
CA MET A 427 -31.53 9.90 -23.75
C MET A 427 -31.70 11.16 -24.57
N THR A 428 -32.92 11.65 -24.66
CA THR A 428 -33.21 12.86 -25.38
C THR A 428 -32.73 14.07 -24.56
N ARG A 429 -32.54 15.17 -25.25
CA ARG A 429 -32.09 16.44 -24.65
C ARG A 429 -33.02 16.90 -23.51
N GLU A 430 -34.31 16.53 -23.55
CA GLU A 430 -35.35 16.81 -22.55
C GLU A 430 -35.12 16.03 -21.22
N GLU A 431 -34.69 14.78 -21.27
CA GLU A 431 -34.41 13.99 -20.07
C GLU A 431 -33.13 14.45 -19.30
N ILE A 432 -32.26 15.19 -20.00
CA ILE A 432 -31.07 15.83 -19.40
C ILE A 432 -31.45 17.15 -18.72
N GLU A 433 -32.44 17.89 -19.26
CA GLU A 433 -32.94 19.17 -18.72
C GLU A 433 -33.82 18.95 -17.48
N ASP A 434 -34.62 17.90 -17.42
CA ASP A 434 -35.47 17.56 -16.26
C ASP A 434 -34.65 17.09 -15.02
N ALA A 435 -33.42 16.63 -15.21
CA ALA A 435 -32.50 16.32 -14.12
C ALA A 435 -31.78 17.55 -13.52
N GLY A 436 -31.97 18.71 -14.15
CA GLY A 436 -31.36 20.01 -13.79
C GLY A 436 -32.34 21.03 -13.23
N GLY A 437 -33.18 20.61 -12.29
CA GLY A 437 -34.29 21.32 -11.63
C GLY A 437 -34.29 22.85 -11.66
N GLU A 438 -35.46 23.39 -12.06
CA GLU A 438 -35.86 24.79 -12.05
C GLU A 438 -35.48 25.56 -10.79
N ASN A 439 -34.77 26.67 -10.99
CA ASN A 439 -34.65 27.76 -10.04
C ASN A 439 -35.84 28.72 -10.27
N THR A 440 -36.91 28.55 -9.58
CA THR A 440 -37.88 29.62 -9.35
C THR A 440 -37.58 30.24 -7.97
N LEU A 441 -37.00 31.41 -8.03
CA LEU A 441 -37.03 32.40 -6.95
C LEU A 441 -38.48 32.91 -6.87
N GLU A 442 -39.20 32.61 -5.82
CA GLU A 442 -40.30 33.46 -5.34
C GLU A 442 -39.82 34.16 -4.09
N GLU A 443 -39.68 35.50 -4.24
CA GLU A 443 -39.71 36.47 -3.17
C GLU A 443 -41.13 36.49 -2.57
N GLU A 444 -41.26 36.30 -1.26
CA GLU A 444 -42.33 36.93 -0.48
C GLU A 444 -41.91 37.09 0.99
N PHE A 445 -41.89 38.38 1.40
CA PHE A 445 -42.02 39.06 2.69
C PHE A 445 -41.26 38.54 3.92
#